data_edf6aa88dd1ce4b449d311b1c61e9afd
#
_entry.id   edf6aa88dd1ce4b449d311b1c61e9afd
#
_cell.length_a   1.000
_cell.length_b   1.000
_cell.length_c   1.000
_cell.angle_alpha   90.00
_cell.angle_beta   90.00
_cell.angle_gamma   90.00
#
_symmetry.space_group_name_H-M   'P 1'
#
loop_
_entity.id
_entity.type
_entity.pdbx_description
1 polymer ?
#
loop_
_entity_poly.entity_id
_entity_poly.type
_entity_poly.pdbx_seq_one_letter_code
_entity_poly.pdbx_strand_id
1 'polypeptide(L)'
;MTSELLYFILGAGLNLLVALLIVRFIYYPATQDKTYVFTFLAFNTVIYFVLGLLTSASLSVGVGFGLFAIFSVLRYRTDEMPIREMTYLFILIALPVMNSVMISSSALTMLLVANGAVLTLLFALEREWGFHFSGSKRVMYDRIDLISPAHEERLLADLRERTGLMVERVEVRRIDFLHDTADLTIYYEEPRAAKATTAPRLFRQEAQS
;
A
#
# COMPACT_ATOMS: atom_id res chain seq x y z
N MET A 1 -8.92 29.55 -25.20
CA MET A 1 -8.22 28.31 -25.62
C MET A 1 -6.79 28.23 -25.08
N THR A 2 -5.93 29.21 -25.28
CA THR A 2 -4.53 29.15 -24.78
C THR A 2 -4.41 29.16 -23.27
N SER A 3 -5.21 29.96 -22.57
CA SER A 3 -5.21 30.02 -21.10
C SER A 3 -5.75 28.75 -20.43
N GLU A 4 -6.83 28.19 -20.96
CA GLU A 4 -7.40 26.92 -20.43
C GLU A 4 -6.46 25.73 -20.61
N LEU A 5 -5.81 25.64 -21.79
CA LEU A 5 -4.80 24.64 -22.02
C LEU A 5 -3.60 24.80 -21.08
N LEU A 6 -3.18 26.05 -20.84
CA LEU A 6 -2.09 26.32 -19.91
C LEU A 6 -2.45 25.88 -18.48
N TYR A 7 -3.64 26.24 -17.98
CA TYR A 7 -4.10 25.80 -16.66
C TYR A 7 -4.20 24.29 -16.55
N PHE A 8 -4.68 23.62 -17.61
CA PHE A 8 -4.76 22.16 -17.65
C PHE A 8 -3.36 21.51 -17.55
N ILE A 9 -2.39 22.02 -18.34
CA ILE A 9 -1.01 21.50 -18.33
C ILE A 9 -0.33 21.76 -16.98
N LEU A 10 -0.48 22.98 -16.43
CA LEU A 10 0.05 23.32 -15.11
C LEU A 10 -0.56 22.43 -14.01
N GLY A 11 -1.86 22.18 -14.10
CA GLY A 11 -2.55 21.29 -13.19
C GLY A 11 -2.07 19.84 -13.29
N ALA A 12 -1.88 19.35 -14.50
CA ALA A 12 -1.31 18.02 -14.74
C ALA A 12 0.11 17.91 -14.15
N GLY A 13 0.94 18.93 -14.37
CA GLY A 13 2.29 18.98 -13.83
C GLY A 13 2.30 19.00 -12.29
N LEU A 14 1.46 19.82 -11.68
CA LEU A 14 1.33 19.87 -10.22
C LEU A 14 0.82 18.55 -9.65
N ASN A 15 -0.20 17.97 -10.25
CA ASN A 15 -0.75 16.68 -9.82
C ASN A 15 0.31 15.57 -9.90
N LEU A 16 1.03 15.49 -11.02
CA LEU A 16 2.11 14.52 -11.20
C LEU A 16 3.25 14.74 -10.19
N LEU A 17 3.59 16.00 -9.91
CA LEU A 17 4.61 16.35 -8.92
C LEU A 17 4.21 15.85 -7.54
N VAL A 18 2.97 16.07 -7.10
CA VAL A 18 2.48 15.60 -5.80
C VAL A 18 2.48 14.07 -5.76
N ALA A 19 2.02 13.40 -6.83
CA ALA A 19 2.07 11.94 -6.92
C ALA A 19 3.51 11.40 -6.83
N LEU A 20 4.45 12.05 -7.52
CA LEU A 20 5.88 11.71 -7.45
C LEU A 20 6.44 11.91 -6.04
N LEU A 21 6.06 12.99 -5.35
CA LEU A 21 6.48 13.23 -3.96
C LEU A 21 5.99 12.10 -3.04
N ILE A 22 4.72 11.71 -3.16
CA ILE A 22 4.16 10.59 -2.37
C ILE A 22 4.93 9.30 -2.67
N VAL A 23 5.06 8.94 -3.94
CA VAL A 23 5.66 7.65 -4.33
C VAL A 23 7.16 7.63 -4.02
N ARG A 24 7.90 8.71 -4.32
CA ARG A 24 9.36 8.73 -4.22
C ARG A 24 9.87 8.94 -2.80
N PHE A 25 9.18 9.79 -2.00
CA PHE A 25 9.69 10.21 -0.69
C PHE A 25 8.95 9.57 0.48
N ILE A 26 7.72 9.07 0.27
CA ILE A 26 6.95 8.45 1.33
C ILE A 26 6.87 6.93 1.11
N TYR A 27 6.28 6.47 0.01
CA TYR A 27 6.06 5.05 -0.27
C TYR A 27 7.36 4.27 -0.47
N TYR A 28 8.20 4.70 -1.43
CA TYR A 28 9.39 3.95 -1.83
C TYR A 28 10.44 3.78 -0.72
N PRO A 29 10.75 4.78 0.14
CA PRO A 29 11.66 4.58 1.25
C PRO A 29 11.17 3.60 2.30
N ALA A 30 9.85 3.48 2.44
CA ALA A 30 9.23 2.61 3.44
C ALA A 30 9.11 1.15 2.97
N THR A 31 8.78 0.91 1.70
CA THR A 31 8.57 -0.45 1.16
C THR A 31 9.76 -1.02 0.40
N GLN A 32 10.60 -0.17 -0.20
CA GLN A 32 11.69 -0.52 -1.13
C GLN A 32 11.23 -1.41 -2.30
N ASP A 33 9.91 -1.53 -2.52
CA ASP A 33 9.31 -2.31 -3.60
C ASP A 33 8.95 -1.38 -4.77
N LYS A 34 9.32 -1.79 -5.98
CA LYS A 34 9.04 -1.07 -7.22
C LYS A 34 7.80 -1.58 -7.94
N THR A 35 7.25 -2.69 -7.51
CA THR A 35 6.18 -3.41 -8.20
C THR A 35 4.97 -2.51 -8.44
N TYR A 36 4.58 -1.73 -7.45
CA TYR A 36 3.40 -0.88 -7.52
C TYR A 36 3.69 0.56 -7.98
N VAL A 37 4.95 0.98 -8.05
CA VAL A 37 5.33 2.35 -8.44
C VAL A 37 4.79 2.72 -9.81
N PHE A 38 4.95 1.82 -10.79
CA PHE A 38 4.42 2.03 -12.14
C PHE A 38 2.90 2.15 -12.13
N THR A 39 2.22 1.25 -11.44
CA THR A 39 0.76 1.23 -11.30
C THR A 39 0.25 2.53 -10.71
N PHE A 40 0.85 3.01 -9.62
CA PHE A 40 0.46 4.24 -8.94
C PHE A 40 0.55 5.47 -9.84
N LEU A 41 1.68 5.65 -10.52
CA LEU A 41 1.88 6.80 -11.40
C LEU A 41 1.04 6.72 -12.66
N ALA A 42 0.89 5.52 -13.24
CA ALA A 42 0.06 5.31 -14.42
C ALA A 42 -1.42 5.62 -14.13
N PHE A 43 -1.99 5.05 -13.07
CA PHE A 43 -3.38 5.33 -12.69
C PHE A 43 -3.60 6.82 -12.38
N ASN A 44 -2.73 7.43 -11.58
CA ASN A 44 -2.84 8.85 -11.27
C ASN A 44 -2.86 9.72 -12.54
N THR A 45 -1.93 9.47 -13.46
CA THR A 45 -1.82 10.23 -14.69
C THR A 45 -3.04 10.03 -15.60
N VAL A 46 -3.43 8.77 -15.85
CA VAL A 46 -4.57 8.45 -16.72
C VAL A 46 -5.86 9.06 -16.18
N ILE A 47 -6.09 8.96 -14.88
CA ILE A 47 -7.31 9.52 -14.26
C ILE A 47 -7.35 11.04 -14.38
N TYR A 48 -6.23 11.75 -14.22
CA TYR A 48 -6.18 13.19 -14.43
C TYR A 48 -6.61 13.59 -15.84
N PHE A 49 -6.06 12.91 -16.87
CA PHE A 49 -6.43 13.18 -18.27
C PHE A 49 -7.88 12.79 -18.57
N VAL A 50 -8.36 11.69 -18.06
CA VAL A 50 -9.76 11.26 -18.22
C VAL A 50 -10.72 12.29 -17.63
N LEU A 51 -10.43 12.79 -16.43
CA LEU A 51 -11.22 13.84 -15.80
C LEU A 51 -11.21 15.15 -16.60
N GLY A 52 -10.04 15.53 -17.13
CA GLY A 52 -9.94 16.69 -18.02
C GLY A 52 -10.81 16.56 -19.29
N LEU A 53 -10.85 15.38 -19.88
CA LEU A 53 -11.75 15.09 -21.01
C LEU A 53 -13.21 15.10 -20.60
N LEU A 54 -13.56 14.53 -19.45
CA LEU A 54 -14.94 14.50 -18.94
C LEU A 54 -15.48 15.91 -18.67
N THR A 55 -14.64 16.79 -18.15
CA THR A 55 -15.03 18.18 -17.86
C THR A 55 -15.11 19.04 -19.10
N SER A 56 -14.24 18.83 -20.11
CA SER A 56 -14.22 19.61 -21.35
C SER A 56 -15.32 19.24 -22.33
N ALA A 57 -15.77 17.99 -22.34
CA ALA A 57 -16.64 17.44 -23.39
C ALA A 57 -18.12 17.36 -23.00
N SER A 58 -18.61 18.00 -21.93
CA SER A 58 -20.00 17.83 -21.46
C SER A 58 -20.53 16.38 -21.64
N LEU A 59 -19.66 15.42 -21.38
CA LEU A 59 -19.94 14.01 -21.59
C LEU A 59 -21.09 13.56 -20.71
N SER A 60 -22.01 12.79 -21.28
CA SER A 60 -23.16 12.28 -20.56
C SER A 60 -22.72 11.42 -19.37
N VAL A 61 -23.51 11.43 -18.31
CA VAL A 61 -23.34 10.58 -17.11
C VAL A 61 -23.11 9.11 -17.49
N GLY A 62 -23.62 8.66 -18.64
CA GLY A 62 -23.42 7.31 -19.17
C GLY A 62 -21.98 6.94 -19.48
N VAL A 63 -21.15 7.89 -19.93
CA VAL A 63 -19.71 7.63 -20.17
C VAL A 63 -18.96 7.39 -18.85
N GLY A 64 -19.30 8.17 -17.81
CA GLY A 64 -18.76 7.95 -16.47
C GLY A 64 -19.10 6.57 -15.91
N PHE A 65 -20.34 6.13 -16.06
CA PHE A 65 -20.76 4.77 -15.66
C PHE A 65 -20.09 3.68 -16.50
N GLY A 66 -19.88 3.89 -17.80
CA GLY A 66 -19.16 2.96 -18.66
C GLY A 66 -17.71 2.77 -18.21
N LEU A 67 -17.02 3.86 -17.90
CA LEU A 67 -15.66 3.82 -17.38
C LEU A 67 -15.58 3.09 -16.05
N PHE A 68 -16.50 3.40 -15.13
CA PHE A 68 -16.61 2.71 -13.83
C PHE A 68 -16.84 1.21 -14.00
N ALA A 69 -17.70 0.80 -14.92
CA ALA A 69 -17.97 -0.60 -15.20
C ALA A 69 -16.71 -1.33 -15.70
N ILE A 70 -15.93 -0.71 -16.59
CA ILE A 70 -14.66 -1.27 -17.10
C ILE A 70 -13.66 -1.45 -15.96
N PHE A 71 -13.47 -0.44 -15.11
CA PHE A 71 -12.58 -0.53 -13.95
C PHE A 71 -13.04 -1.61 -12.95
N SER A 72 -14.35 -1.72 -12.74
CA SER A 72 -14.92 -2.74 -11.86
C SER A 72 -14.63 -4.16 -12.35
N VAL A 73 -14.75 -4.41 -13.66
CA VAL A 73 -14.47 -5.72 -14.27
C VAL A 73 -12.97 -6.06 -14.21
N LEU A 74 -12.09 -5.08 -14.44
CA LEU A 74 -10.64 -5.27 -14.36
C LEU A 74 -10.18 -5.63 -12.94
N ARG A 75 -10.86 -5.10 -11.92
CA ARG A 75 -10.54 -5.36 -10.51
C ARG A 75 -10.70 -6.84 -10.11
N TYR A 76 -11.64 -7.58 -10.71
CA TYR A 76 -11.88 -8.99 -10.37
C TYR A 76 -10.81 -9.96 -10.87
N ARG A 77 -9.83 -9.49 -11.64
CA ARG A 77 -8.83 -10.33 -12.32
C ARG A 77 -7.41 -10.13 -11.79
N THR A 78 -7.22 -9.31 -10.79
CA THR A 78 -5.90 -9.03 -10.18
C THR A 78 -5.73 -9.81 -8.90
N ASP A 79 -4.50 -10.26 -8.64
CA ASP A 79 -4.08 -10.86 -7.38
C ASP A 79 -4.45 -9.96 -6.19
N GLU A 80 -4.66 -10.55 -5.02
CA GLU A 80 -4.98 -9.82 -3.80
C GLU A 80 -3.87 -8.82 -3.48
N MET A 81 -4.18 -7.52 -3.66
CA MET A 81 -3.27 -6.44 -3.32
C MET A 81 -3.22 -6.26 -1.80
N PRO A 82 -2.03 -6.17 -1.18
CA PRO A 82 -1.93 -5.88 0.25
C PRO A 82 -2.66 -4.57 0.62
N ILE A 83 -3.18 -4.51 1.84
CA ILE A 83 -4.02 -3.38 2.30
C ILE A 83 -3.29 -2.04 2.18
N ARG A 84 -2.00 -2.01 2.46
CA ARG A 84 -1.16 -0.81 2.39
C ARG A 84 -1.11 -0.25 0.97
N GLU A 85 -0.78 -1.09 -0.01
CA GLU A 85 -0.70 -0.73 -1.43
C GLU A 85 -2.05 -0.30 -1.98
N MET A 86 -3.13 -0.95 -1.53
CA MET A 86 -4.49 -0.55 -1.88
C MET A 86 -4.84 0.84 -1.35
N THR A 87 -4.38 1.19 -0.14
CA THR A 87 -4.56 2.53 0.42
C THR A 87 -3.83 3.60 -0.38
N TYR A 88 -2.57 3.34 -0.75
CA TYR A 88 -1.80 4.24 -1.62
C TYR A 88 -2.45 4.41 -3.00
N LEU A 89 -2.90 3.31 -3.60
CA LEU A 89 -3.60 3.35 -4.88
C LEU A 89 -4.87 4.23 -4.79
N PHE A 90 -5.66 4.04 -3.73
CA PHE A 90 -6.86 4.86 -3.52
C PHE A 90 -6.54 6.35 -3.41
N ILE A 91 -5.53 6.72 -2.62
CA ILE A 91 -5.10 8.12 -2.46
C ILE A 91 -4.63 8.70 -3.80
N LEU A 92 -3.80 7.95 -4.55
CA LEU A 92 -3.27 8.39 -5.84
C LEU A 92 -4.33 8.46 -6.95
N ILE A 93 -5.46 7.76 -6.80
CA ILE A 93 -6.64 7.89 -7.66
C ILE A 93 -7.50 9.11 -7.25
N ALA A 94 -7.64 9.37 -5.95
CA ALA A 94 -8.43 10.47 -5.44
C ALA A 94 -7.77 11.85 -5.67
N LEU A 95 -6.44 11.90 -5.62
CA LEU A 95 -5.66 13.13 -5.83
C LEU A 95 -5.97 13.87 -7.14
N PRO A 96 -5.94 13.22 -8.33
CA PRO A 96 -6.26 13.89 -9.58
C PRO A 96 -7.70 14.40 -9.64
N VAL A 97 -8.65 13.70 -9.00
CA VAL A 97 -10.04 14.15 -8.89
C VAL A 97 -10.11 15.46 -8.10
N MET A 98 -9.53 15.48 -6.92
CA MET A 98 -9.47 16.64 -6.05
C MET A 98 -8.75 17.81 -6.74
N ASN A 99 -7.59 17.57 -7.33
CA ASN A 99 -6.78 18.60 -7.97
C ASN A 99 -7.47 19.20 -9.19
N SER A 100 -8.09 18.37 -10.04
CA SER A 100 -8.84 18.83 -11.22
C SER A 100 -9.99 19.75 -10.86
N VAL A 101 -10.78 19.40 -9.84
CA VAL A 101 -11.90 20.21 -9.35
C VAL A 101 -11.42 21.55 -8.78
N MET A 102 -10.36 21.53 -7.95
CA MET A 102 -9.83 22.74 -7.31
C MET A 102 -9.18 23.69 -8.30
N ILE A 103 -8.52 23.19 -9.33
CA ILE A 103 -7.94 24.02 -10.39
C ILE A 103 -9.03 24.67 -11.22
N SER A 104 -10.07 23.91 -11.59
CA SER A 104 -11.21 24.45 -12.35
C SER A 104 -11.96 25.53 -11.60
N SER A 105 -12.02 25.48 -10.28
CA SER A 105 -12.63 26.50 -9.42
C SER A 105 -11.70 27.65 -9.02
N SER A 106 -10.48 27.70 -9.56
CA SER A 106 -9.44 28.69 -9.23
C SER A 106 -9.09 28.77 -7.72
N ALA A 107 -9.32 27.69 -6.99
CA ALA A 107 -9.12 27.59 -5.54
C ALA A 107 -7.68 27.16 -5.19
N LEU A 108 -6.67 27.89 -5.68
CA LEU A 108 -5.25 27.54 -5.52
C LEU A 108 -4.82 27.39 -4.06
N THR A 109 -5.30 28.24 -3.17
CA THR A 109 -4.98 28.14 -1.74
C THR A 109 -5.50 26.83 -1.16
N MET A 110 -6.73 26.46 -1.48
CA MET A 110 -7.35 25.23 -1.00
C MET A 110 -6.65 23.99 -1.58
N LEU A 111 -6.23 24.06 -2.84
CA LEU A 111 -5.41 23.04 -3.50
C LEU A 111 -4.10 22.78 -2.75
N LEU A 112 -3.35 23.82 -2.41
CA LEU A 112 -2.08 23.70 -1.69
C LEU A 112 -2.28 23.15 -0.27
N VAL A 113 -3.29 23.63 0.43
CA VAL A 113 -3.64 23.16 1.79
C VAL A 113 -4.03 21.68 1.75
N ALA A 114 -4.88 21.27 0.82
CA ALA A 114 -5.34 19.88 0.73
C ALA A 114 -4.20 18.92 0.37
N ASN A 115 -3.38 19.25 -0.64
CA ASN A 115 -2.22 18.42 -0.99
C ASN A 115 -1.18 18.40 0.14
N GLY A 116 -0.94 19.53 0.81
CA GLY A 116 -0.05 19.61 1.97
C GLY A 116 -0.55 18.77 3.14
N ALA A 117 -1.85 18.76 3.40
CA ALA A 117 -2.45 17.92 4.44
C ALA A 117 -2.28 16.43 4.13
N VAL A 118 -2.55 16.00 2.89
CA VAL A 118 -2.38 14.61 2.46
C VAL A 118 -0.91 14.18 2.59
N LEU A 119 0.02 14.98 2.10
CA LEU A 119 1.45 14.69 2.19
C LEU A 119 1.92 14.59 3.65
N THR A 120 1.50 15.54 4.50
CA THR A 120 1.89 15.56 5.92
C THR A 120 1.30 14.36 6.66
N LEU A 121 0.04 14.03 6.41
CA LEU A 121 -0.62 12.88 7.03
C LEU A 121 0.07 11.56 6.63
N LEU A 122 0.30 11.35 5.33
CA LEU A 122 0.98 10.15 4.85
C LEU A 122 2.39 10.04 5.40
N PHE A 123 3.13 11.13 5.42
CA PHE A 123 4.48 11.16 5.97
C PHE A 123 4.51 10.86 7.47
N ALA A 124 3.56 11.41 8.24
CA ALA A 124 3.42 11.15 9.67
C ALA A 124 3.07 9.69 9.95
N LEU A 125 2.10 9.12 9.20
CA LEU A 125 1.71 7.72 9.34
C LEU A 125 2.83 6.75 8.92
N GLU A 126 3.53 7.06 7.84
CA GLU A 126 4.59 6.20 7.32
C GLU A 126 5.86 6.21 8.20
N ARG A 127 6.10 7.30 8.89
CA ARG A 127 7.18 7.39 9.88
C ARG A 127 6.85 6.77 11.24
N GLU A 128 5.72 6.02 11.31
CA GLU A 128 5.29 5.36 12.56
C GLU A 128 5.19 6.34 13.75
N TRP A 129 4.79 7.60 13.47
CA TRP A 129 4.69 8.62 14.49
C TRP A 129 3.54 8.30 15.44
N GLY A 130 3.87 7.55 16.51
CA GLY A 130 2.93 7.14 17.56
C GLY A 130 2.35 5.73 17.42
N PHE A 131 2.65 4.98 16.35
CA PHE A 131 2.21 3.59 16.18
C PHE A 131 3.40 2.69 15.89
N HIS A 132 3.66 1.71 16.77
CA HIS A 132 4.62 0.65 16.50
C HIS A 132 3.92 -0.43 15.67
N PHE A 133 4.28 -0.53 14.41
CA PHE A 133 3.83 -1.65 13.59
C PHE A 133 4.77 -2.82 13.81
N SER A 134 4.35 -3.80 14.60
CA SER A 134 5.04 -5.07 14.71
C SER A 134 4.91 -5.82 13.38
N GLY A 135 6.01 -6.27 12.82
CA GLY A 135 5.99 -7.18 11.68
C GLY A 135 5.17 -8.42 12.04
N SER A 136 4.35 -8.93 11.12
CA SER A 136 3.62 -10.17 11.33
C SER A 136 4.02 -11.20 10.29
N LYS A 137 4.20 -12.45 10.72
CA LYS A 137 4.52 -13.57 9.86
C LYS A 137 3.70 -14.79 10.23
N ARG A 138 3.17 -15.49 9.22
CA ARG A 138 2.50 -16.77 9.43
C ARG A 138 3.53 -17.88 9.45
N VAL A 139 3.44 -18.75 10.44
CA VAL A 139 4.36 -19.87 10.67
C VAL A 139 3.53 -21.13 10.97
N MET A 140 3.86 -22.23 10.32
CA MET A 140 3.37 -23.56 10.71
C MET A 140 4.27 -24.09 11.82
N TYR A 141 3.66 -24.47 12.93
CA TYR A 141 4.37 -24.87 14.15
C TYR A 141 4.04 -26.32 14.50
N ASP A 142 5.06 -27.10 14.82
CA ASP A 142 5.03 -28.55 14.98
C ASP A 142 4.98 -29.03 16.43
N ARG A 143 4.96 -28.11 17.42
CA ARG A 143 4.93 -28.46 18.84
C ARG A 143 3.64 -27.95 19.51
N ILE A 144 2.53 -28.68 19.30
CA ILE A 144 1.24 -28.32 19.85
C ILE A 144 1.15 -28.38 21.37
N ASP A 145 2.09 -29.09 22.01
CA ASP A 145 2.21 -29.13 23.48
C ASP A 145 2.51 -27.75 24.09
N LEU A 146 3.14 -26.83 23.33
CA LEU A 146 3.50 -25.49 23.76
C LEU A 146 2.42 -24.41 23.44
N ILE A 147 1.41 -24.70 22.63
CA ILE A 147 0.39 -23.69 22.25
C ILE A 147 -0.63 -23.39 23.35
N SER A 148 -0.59 -24.13 24.48
CA SER A 148 -1.44 -23.86 25.61
C SER A 148 -1.08 -22.51 26.25
N PRO A 149 -2.07 -21.71 26.69
CA PRO A 149 -1.81 -20.44 27.39
C PRO A 149 -0.88 -20.57 28.59
N ALA A 150 -0.86 -21.76 29.26
CA ALA A 150 0.04 -22.03 30.37
C ALA A 150 1.53 -22.11 29.98
N HIS A 151 1.83 -22.27 28.68
CA HIS A 151 3.19 -22.40 28.16
C HIS A 151 3.60 -21.27 27.23
N GLU A 152 2.91 -20.15 27.24
CA GLU A 152 3.13 -19.01 26.34
C GLU A 152 4.60 -18.51 26.35
N GLU A 153 5.22 -18.41 27.50
CA GLU A 153 6.64 -17.97 27.60
C GLU A 153 7.59 -18.96 26.92
N ARG A 154 7.32 -20.28 27.02
CA ARG A 154 8.13 -21.31 26.36
C ARG A 154 7.91 -21.32 24.85
N LEU A 155 6.68 -21.10 24.41
CA LEU A 155 6.33 -20.95 22.99
C LEU A 155 7.08 -19.76 22.38
N LEU A 156 7.06 -18.60 23.05
CA LEU A 156 7.78 -17.40 22.59
C LEU A 156 9.29 -17.65 22.53
N ALA A 157 9.86 -18.33 23.54
CA ALA A 157 11.29 -18.64 23.58
C ALA A 157 11.67 -19.58 22.41
N ASP A 158 10.92 -20.66 22.16
CA ASP A 158 11.17 -21.62 21.08
C ASP A 158 11.04 -20.92 19.70
N LEU A 159 10.04 -20.07 19.54
CA LEU A 159 9.86 -19.31 18.29
C LEU A 159 11.00 -18.31 18.05
N ARG A 160 11.50 -17.65 19.08
CA ARG A 160 12.68 -16.75 18.98
C ARG A 160 13.93 -17.52 18.57
N GLU A 161 14.15 -18.66 19.18
CA GLU A 161 15.30 -19.53 18.88
C GLU A 161 15.25 -20.05 17.42
N ARG A 162 14.11 -20.56 16.97
CA ARG A 162 13.95 -21.13 15.63
C ARG A 162 13.89 -20.09 14.52
N THR A 163 13.28 -18.94 14.76
CA THR A 163 13.10 -17.90 13.74
C THR A 163 14.20 -16.85 13.72
N GLY A 164 14.94 -16.69 14.81
CA GLY A 164 15.90 -15.60 14.99
C GLY A 164 15.24 -14.21 15.10
N LEU A 165 13.90 -14.14 15.25
CA LEU A 165 13.14 -12.90 15.35
C LEU A 165 12.84 -12.58 16.82
N MET A 166 12.77 -11.30 17.15
CA MET A 166 12.31 -10.82 18.46
C MET A 166 10.78 -10.90 18.54
N VAL A 167 10.24 -12.12 18.71
CA VAL A 167 8.80 -12.35 18.78
C VAL A 167 8.26 -11.79 20.08
N GLU A 168 7.28 -10.88 19.99
CA GLU A 168 6.63 -10.23 21.13
C GLU A 168 5.30 -10.91 21.49
N ARG A 169 4.54 -11.30 20.45
CA ARG A 169 3.20 -11.87 20.62
C ARG A 169 2.95 -12.95 19.58
N VAL A 170 2.16 -13.94 19.95
CA VAL A 170 1.73 -15.04 19.09
C VAL A 170 0.20 -15.12 19.12
N GLU A 171 -0.40 -15.33 17.98
CA GLU A 171 -1.81 -15.69 17.83
C GLU A 171 -1.94 -17.08 17.23
N VAL A 172 -2.63 -17.99 17.93
CA VAL A 172 -2.98 -19.30 17.41
C VAL A 172 -4.22 -19.18 16.55
N ARG A 173 -4.08 -19.45 15.23
CA ARG A 173 -5.19 -19.31 14.27
C ARG A 173 -5.96 -20.62 14.09
N ARG A 174 -5.23 -21.70 13.86
CA ARG A 174 -5.79 -23.03 13.60
C ARG A 174 -4.91 -24.07 14.23
N ILE A 175 -5.53 -25.08 14.81
CA ILE A 175 -4.86 -26.24 15.37
C ILE A 175 -5.30 -27.47 14.57
N ASP A 176 -4.36 -28.27 14.14
CA ASP A 176 -4.59 -29.54 13.47
C ASP A 176 -4.06 -30.67 14.37
N PHE A 177 -4.96 -31.25 15.15
CA PHE A 177 -4.64 -32.36 16.04
C PHE A 177 -4.34 -33.67 15.30
N LEU A 178 -4.68 -33.77 14.01
CA LEU A 178 -4.42 -34.97 13.22
C LEU A 178 -2.95 -35.04 12.78
N HIS A 179 -2.36 -33.87 12.49
CA HIS A 179 -0.99 -33.76 12.02
C HIS A 179 -0.04 -33.16 13.08
N ASP A 180 -0.51 -32.94 14.30
CA ASP A 180 0.24 -32.31 15.40
C ASP A 180 0.88 -30.97 14.99
N THR A 181 0.12 -30.16 14.26
CA THR A 181 0.59 -28.86 13.77
C THR A 181 -0.38 -27.73 14.14
N ALA A 182 0.14 -26.51 14.23
CA ALA A 182 -0.66 -25.31 14.43
C ALA A 182 -0.21 -24.18 13.50
N ASP A 183 -1.19 -23.47 12.91
CA ASP A 183 -0.96 -22.21 12.19
C ASP A 183 -0.89 -21.08 13.20
N LEU A 184 0.28 -20.46 13.31
CA LEU A 184 0.53 -19.34 14.19
C LEU A 184 0.76 -18.05 13.37
N THR A 185 0.26 -16.93 13.88
CA THR A 185 0.72 -15.61 13.44
C THR A 185 1.62 -15.05 14.54
N ILE A 186 2.90 -14.91 14.22
CA ILE A 186 3.88 -14.29 15.12
C ILE A 186 3.98 -12.79 14.81
N TYR A 187 4.03 -11.99 15.87
CA TYR A 187 4.27 -10.55 15.82
C TYR A 187 5.65 -10.28 16.40
N TYR A 188 6.48 -9.57 15.66
CA TYR A 188 7.88 -9.33 16.05
C TYR A 188 8.29 -7.90 15.75
N GLU A 189 9.22 -7.39 16.54
CA GLU A 189 9.84 -6.11 16.29
C GLU A 189 10.84 -6.24 15.13
N GLU A 190 10.63 -5.51 14.03
CA GLU A 190 11.57 -5.46 12.93
C GLU A 190 12.80 -4.63 13.34
N PRO A 191 14.01 -5.22 13.39
CA PRO A 191 15.21 -4.44 13.68
C PRO A 191 15.37 -3.35 12.64
N ARG A 192 15.47 -2.08 13.05
CA ARG A 192 15.67 -0.93 12.16
C ARG A 192 16.81 -1.08 11.13
N ALA A 193 17.73 -2.03 11.33
CA ALA A 193 18.86 -2.31 10.45
C ALA A 193 18.60 -3.35 9.35
N ALA A 194 17.51 -4.13 9.42
CA ALA A 194 17.23 -5.21 8.46
C ALA A 194 16.57 -4.73 7.16
N LYS A 195 16.17 -3.46 7.05
CA LYS A 195 15.61 -2.86 5.81
C LYS A 195 16.62 -2.78 4.65
N ALA A 196 17.87 -3.17 4.84
CA ALA A 196 18.95 -3.01 3.85
C ALA A 196 19.61 -4.31 3.38
N THR A 197 19.18 -5.49 3.83
CA THR A 197 19.85 -6.72 3.41
C THR A 197 18.83 -7.69 2.79
N THR A 198 18.91 -7.80 1.50
CA THR A 198 18.35 -8.80 0.60
C THR A 198 18.19 -10.16 1.28
N ALA A 199 16.97 -10.71 1.27
CA ALA A 199 16.72 -12.09 1.67
C ALA A 199 17.71 -13.05 0.97
N PRO A 200 18.31 -14.03 1.67
CA PRO A 200 19.20 -15.01 1.04
C PRO A 200 18.46 -15.77 -0.06
N ARG A 201 19.05 -15.84 -1.24
CA ARG A 201 18.54 -16.55 -2.43
C ARG A 201 18.61 -18.09 -2.29
N LEU A 202 18.16 -18.64 -1.17
CA LEU A 202 18.34 -20.07 -0.89
C LEU A 202 17.20 -21.00 -1.32
N PHE A 203 16.08 -20.48 -1.87
CA PHE A 203 14.94 -21.32 -2.26
C PHE A 203 14.44 -21.08 -3.69
N ARG A 204 15.36 -20.95 -4.66
CA ARG A 204 14.98 -20.76 -6.07
C ARG A 204 15.43 -21.88 -7.01
N GLN A 205 15.64 -23.10 -6.54
CA GLN A 205 16.13 -24.19 -7.40
C GLN A 205 15.32 -25.50 -7.42
N GLU A 206 14.10 -25.55 -6.88
CA GLU A 206 13.31 -26.80 -6.94
C GLU A 206 11.95 -26.69 -7.66
N ALA A 207 11.78 -25.72 -8.56
CA ALA A 207 10.56 -25.61 -9.36
C ALA A 207 10.80 -25.77 -10.88
N GLN A 208 11.89 -26.45 -11.29
CA GLN A 208 12.11 -26.85 -12.68
C GLN A 208 12.80 -28.23 -12.73
N SER A 209 12.03 -29.26 -12.48
CA SER A 209 12.29 -30.62 -12.98
C SER A 209 10.97 -31.38 -13.03
#